data_8b1e354ef4278aefdd72fab672899d25
#
_entry.id   8b1e354ef4278aefdd72fab672899d25
#
_cell.length_a   1.000
_cell.length_b   1.000
_cell.length_c   1.000
_cell.angle_alpha   90.00
_cell.angle_beta   90.00
_cell.angle_gamma   90.00
#
_symmetry.space_group_name_H-M   'P 1'
#
loop_
_entity.id
_entity.type
_entity.pdbx_description
1 polymer ?
#
loop_
_entity_poly.entity_id
_entity_poly.type
_entity_poly.pdbx_seq_one_letter_code
_entity_poly.pdbx_strand_id
1 'polypeptide(L)'
;WGEAFTYEEIKYEIETKKPAIFAIVHAETSSGVLQPLDGIGDICRKNNCLFLVDAVTSLGALELLIDEWKIDLAYSCSQKGLSCPPGLSPFTMNKRAEEKLSSRKTKVPNWYLDLSLLNKYWGSDRVYHHTAPVNMNFAIREGLRLIANEGLENVWNRHNTNAKKLWNGLESLGMELHVSEDYRLPTLTTVKIPPAVDGDGFRNH
;
A
#
# COMPACT_ATOMS: atom_id res chain seq x y z
N TRP A 1 4.61 13.25 -12.80
CA TRP A 1 3.99 11.92 -12.87
C TRP A 1 5.06 10.89 -13.25
N GLY A 2 5.01 9.70 -12.63
CA GLY A 2 5.98 8.65 -12.94
C GLY A 2 7.30 8.73 -12.16
N GLU A 3 7.40 9.60 -11.17
CA GLU A 3 8.56 9.78 -10.31
C GLU A 3 8.23 9.42 -8.87
N ALA A 4 9.19 8.83 -8.15
CA ALA A 4 9.11 8.63 -6.71
C ALA A 4 9.71 9.84 -5.97
N PHE A 5 9.26 10.07 -4.76
CA PHE A 5 9.90 11.02 -3.87
C PHE A 5 11.25 10.47 -3.39
N THR A 6 12.27 11.32 -3.39
CA THR A 6 13.56 10.97 -2.82
C THR A 6 13.52 11.01 -1.29
N TYR A 7 14.41 10.25 -0.66
CA TYR A 7 14.58 10.28 0.78
C TYR A 7 14.84 11.69 1.32
N GLU A 8 15.66 12.49 0.63
CA GLU A 8 16.01 13.84 1.06
C GLU A 8 14.84 14.83 0.96
N GLU A 9 13.99 14.70 -0.06
CA GLU A 9 12.75 15.48 -0.17
C GLU A 9 11.82 15.18 1.00
N ILE A 10 11.57 13.89 1.27
CA ILE A 10 10.70 13.47 2.37
C ILE A 10 11.26 13.94 3.72
N LYS A 11 12.56 13.79 3.93
CA LYS A 11 13.23 14.24 5.15
C LYS A 11 13.10 15.75 5.34
N TYR A 12 13.37 16.52 4.29
CA TYR A 12 13.25 17.98 4.32
C TYR A 12 11.82 18.42 4.72
N GLU A 13 10.81 17.81 4.12
CA GLU A 13 9.40 18.12 4.41
C GLU A 13 9.02 17.77 5.86
N ILE A 14 9.43 16.62 6.37
CA ILE A 14 9.15 16.19 7.73
C ILE A 14 9.87 17.08 8.75
N GLU A 15 11.15 17.38 8.54
CA GLU A 15 11.97 18.21 9.46
C GLU A 15 11.50 19.66 9.49
N THR A 16 11.06 20.18 8.34
CA THR A 16 10.61 21.58 8.20
C THR A 16 9.20 21.77 8.71
N LYS A 17 8.26 20.92 8.28
CA LYS A 17 6.83 21.07 8.59
C LYS A 17 6.42 20.43 9.92
N LYS A 18 7.23 19.51 10.44
CA LYS A 18 6.97 18.76 11.69
C LYS A 18 5.53 18.24 11.79
N PRO A 19 5.04 17.48 10.79
CA PRO A 19 3.67 17.01 10.79
C PRO A 19 3.45 16.00 11.93
N ALA A 20 2.20 15.92 12.43
CA ALA A 20 1.84 14.89 13.40
C ALA A 20 1.77 13.49 12.78
N ILE A 21 1.43 13.42 11.48
CA ILE A 21 1.36 12.21 10.67
C ILE A 21 1.93 12.53 9.29
N PHE A 22 2.80 11.66 8.79
CA PHE A 22 3.25 11.61 7.40
C PHE A 22 2.62 10.40 6.74
N ALA A 23 1.91 10.61 5.63
CA ALA A 23 1.24 9.55 4.87
C ALA A 23 1.79 9.49 3.46
N ILE A 24 2.03 8.26 2.95
CA ILE A 24 2.53 8.04 1.60
C ILE A 24 1.96 6.76 1.01
N VAL A 25 1.80 6.74 -0.31
CA VAL A 25 1.40 5.55 -1.08
C VAL A 25 2.66 4.77 -1.43
N HIS A 26 2.70 3.46 -1.09
CA HIS A 26 3.82 2.58 -1.43
C HIS A 26 3.83 2.19 -2.91
N ALA A 27 2.66 1.87 -3.46
CA ALA A 27 2.50 1.39 -4.83
C ALA A 27 1.40 2.19 -5.55
N GLU A 28 1.81 3.19 -6.35
CA GLU A 28 0.89 4.12 -7.01
C GLU A 28 0.38 3.55 -8.34
N THR A 29 -0.90 3.18 -8.37
CA THR A 29 -1.53 2.54 -9.52
C THR A 29 -1.81 3.48 -10.70
N SER A 30 -1.92 4.78 -10.47
CA SER A 30 -2.18 5.75 -11.54
C SER A 30 -0.96 6.01 -12.43
N SER A 31 0.24 5.77 -11.92
CA SER A 31 1.50 6.00 -12.63
C SER A 31 2.37 4.76 -12.79
N GLY A 32 2.18 3.73 -11.96
CA GLY A 32 3.04 2.53 -11.94
C GLY A 32 4.33 2.72 -11.16
N VAL A 33 4.34 3.68 -10.21
CA VAL A 33 5.52 3.97 -9.37
C VAL A 33 5.48 3.12 -8.10
N LEU A 34 6.61 2.50 -7.78
CA LEU A 34 6.92 1.93 -6.48
C LEU A 34 7.75 2.95 -5.68
N GLN A 35 7.21 3.43 -4.58
CA GLN A 35 7.86 4.38 -3.69
C GLN A 35 8.76 3.64 -2.70
N PRO A 36 10.08 3.90 -2.68
CA PRO A 36 10.95 3.37 -1.63
C PRO A 36 10.56 3.91 -0.25
N LEU A 37 10.49 3.02 0.75
CA LEU A 37 10.08 3.37 2.12
C LEU A 37 11.20 3.23 3.14
N ASP A 38 12.34 2.67 2.76
CA ASP A 38 13.46 2.42 3.66
C ASP A 38 13.97 3.73 4.31
N GLY A 39 14.22 3.66 5.63
CA GLY A 39 14.70 4.80 6.41
C GLY A 39 13.66 5.89 6.75
N ILE A 40 12.50 5.94 6.09
CA ILE A 40 11.47 6.98 6.33
C ILE A 40 10.92 6.89 7.75
N GLY A 41 10.69 5.69 8.26
CA GLY A 41 10.21 5.51 9.63
C GLY A 41 11.18 6.05 10.69
N ASP A 42 12.49 6.04 10.43
CA ASP A 42 13.48 6.61 11.34
C ASP A 42 13.38 8.13 11.41
N ILE A 43 13.19 8.79 10.26
CA ILE A 43 12.97 10.24 10.23
C ILE A 43 11.68 10.60 10.95
N CYS A 44 10.60 9.86 10.67
CA CYS A 44 9.32 10.06 11.35
C CYS A 44 9.45 9.95 12.87
N ARG A 45 10.14 8.92 13.37
CA ARG A 45 10.37 8.73 14.80
C ARG A 45 11.18 9.85 15.43
N LYS A 46 12.26 10.31 14.77
CA LYS A 46 13.08 11.45 15.24
C LYS A 46 12.28 12.74 15.38
N ASN A 47 11.28 12.94 14.55
CA ASN A 47 10.45 14.14 14.50
C ASN A 47 9.10 13.99 15.22
N ASN A 48 8.90 12.94 16.00
CA ASN A 48 7.64 12.63 16.70
C ASN A 48 6.41 12.60 15.74
N CYS A 49 6.64 12.19 14.50
CA CYS A 49 5.67 12.04 13.45
C CYS A 49 5.22 10.58 13.34
N LEU A 50 3.94 10.28 13.18
CA LEU A 50 3.47 8.93 12.85
C LEU A 50 3.67 8.67 11.36
N PHE A 51 4.10 7.45 11.02
CA PHE A 51 4.28 7.01 9.64
C PHE A 51 3.12 6.12 9.20
N LEU A 52 2.31 6.62 8.25
CA LEU A 52 1.17 5.92 7.66
C LEU A 52 1.49 5.52 6.22
N VAL A 53 1.29 4.26 5.89
CA VAL A 53 1.49 3.73 4.54
C VAL A 53 0.18 3.23 3.94
N ASP A 54 -0.13 3.72 2.74
CA ASP A 54 -1.10 3.10 1.86
C ASP A 54 -0.45 1.91 1.16
N ALA A 55 -0.85 0.72 1.55
CA ALA A 55 -0.38 -0.54 0.99
C ALA A 55 -1.47 -1.24 0.15
N VAL A 56 -2.42 -0.48 -0.39
CA VAL A 56 -3.56 -1.01 -1.16
C VAL A 56 -3.08 -1.91 -2.29
N THR A 57 -2.08 -1.51 -3.04
CA THR A 57 -1.60 -2.27 -4.21
C THR A 57 -0.40 -3.17 -3.89
N SER A 58 0.31 -2.92 -2.80
CA SER A 58 1.53 -3.66 -2.47
C SER A 58 1.31 -4.88 -1.56
N LEU A 59 0.38 -4.81 -0.60
CA LEU A 59 0.20 -5.88 0.38
C LEU A 59 -0.06 -7.23 -0.29
N GLY A 60 0.77 -8.22 0.04
CA GLY A 60 0.70 -9.58 -0.48
C GLY A 60 1.39 -9.80 -1.83
N ALA A 61 1.59 -8.75 -2.63
CA ALA A 61 2.17 -8.85 -3.97
C ALA A 61 3.61 -8.33 -4.08
N LEU A 62 4.01 -7.45 -3.16
CA LEU A 62 5.33 -6.84 -3.10
C LEU A 62 5.90 -6.94 -1.69
N GLU A 63 7.20 -6.79 -1.58
CA GLU A 63 7.87 -6.67 -0.29
C GLU A 63 7.31 -5.48 0.48
N LEU A 64 6.89 -5.72 1.72
CA LEU A 64 6.37 -4.72 2.64
C LEU A 64 6.78 -5.10 4.07
N LEU A 65 7.87 -4.52 4.55
CA LEU A 65 8.52 -4.83 5.82
C LEU A 65 8.04 -3.85 6.89
N ILE A 66 6.80 -4.02 7.36
CA ILE A 66 6.12 -3.05 8.25
C ILE A 66 6.93 -2.75 9.51
N ASP A 67 7.47 -3.76 10.17
CA ASP A 67 8.21 -3.58 11.41
C ASP A 67 9.62 -3.04 11.17
N GLU A 68 10.33 -3.54 10.15
CA GLU A 68 11.68 -3.12 9.81
C GLU A 68 11.71 -1.67 9.32
N TRP A 69 10.76 -1.27 8.48
CA TRP A 69 10.60 0.09 8.00
C TRP A 69 9.93 1.02 9.04
N LYS A 70 9.60 0.47 10.23
CA LYS A 70 9.05 1.22 11.37
C LYS A 70 7.76 1.97 11.02
N ILE A 71 6.93 1.35 10.19
CA ILE A 71 5.61 1.87 9.83
C ILE A 71 4.72 1.83 11.07
N ASP A 72 4.07 2.95 11.39
CA ASP A 72 3.19 3.04 12.56
C ASP A 72 1.76 2.59 12.24
N LEU A 73 1.31 2.87 11.02
CA LEU A 73 -0.01 2.49 10.52
C LEU A 73 0.10 2.08 9.06
N ALA A 74 -0.61 1.02 8.69
CA ALA A 74 -0.78 0.67 7.29
C ALA A 74 -2.20 0.17 7.03
N TYR A 75 -2.70 0.43 5.83
CA TYR A 75 -3.95 -0.12 5.36
C TYR A 75 -3.84 -0.67 3.94
N SER A 76 -4.74 -1.60 3.63
CA SER A 76 -4.82 -2.19 2.31
C SER A 76 -6.28 -2.53 1.97
N CYS A 77 -6.48 -3.28 0.90
CA CYS A 77 -7.78 -3.82 0.50
C CYS A 77 -7.68 -5.27 0.05
N SER A 78 -8.81 -5.96 0.05
CA SER A 78 -8.89 -7.37 -0.33
C SER A 78 -8.75 -7.61 -1.84
N GLN A 79 -9.11 -6.65 -2.70
CA GLN A 79 -9.25 -6.83 -4.16
C GLN A 79 -7.99 -6.52 -4.99
N LYS A 80 -6.84 -6.35 -4.38
CA LYS A 80 -5.55 -6.13 -5.06
C LYS A 80 -4.62 -7.33 -4.86
N GLY A 81 -3.45 -7.16 -4.27
CA GLY A 81 -2.47 -8.22 -4.08
C GLY A 81 -2.96 -9.45 -3.30
N LEU A 82 -4.03 -9.32 -2.52
CA LEU A 82 -4.66 -10.46 -1.83
C LEU A 82 -5.62 -11.28 -2.72
N SER A 83 -5.89 -10.83 -3.94
CA SER A 83 -6.67 -11.55 -4.96
C SER A 83 -8.09 -11.98 -4.52
N CYS A 84 -8.73 -11.19 -3.68
CA CYS A 84 -10.06 -11.46 -3.13
C CYS A 84 -11.10 -10.47 -3.68
N PRO A 85 -12.41 -10.73 -3.54
CA PRO A 85 -13.44 -9.75 -3.82
C PRO A 85 -13.28 -8.48 -2.98
N PRO A 86 -13.71 -7.29 -3.45
CA PRO A 86 -13.70 -6.07 -2.66
C PRO A 86 -14.68 -6.17 -1.48
N GLY A 87 -14.37 -5.47 -0.39
CA GLY A 87 -15.26 -5.39 0.78
C GLY A 87 -14.58 -5.46 2.14
N LEU A 88 -13.27 -5.78 2.18
CA LEU A 88 -12.47 -5.74 3.40
C LEU A 88 -11.25 -4.84 3.23
N SER A 89 -10.88 -4.17 4.31
CA SER A 89 -9.70 -3.33 4.40
C SER A 89 -8.80 -3.84 5.53
N PRO A 90 -7.81 -4.69 5.23
CA PRO A 90 -6.77 -5.00 6.21
C PRO A 90 -6.14 -3.73 6.74
N PHE A 91 -5.98 -3.67 8.05
CA PHE A 91 -5.43 -2.51 8.75
C PHE A 91 -4.53 -2.97 9.89
N THR A 92 -3.43 -2.29 10.08
CA THR A 92 -2.55 -2.51 11.23
C THR A 92 -2.11 -1.18 11.83
N MET A 93 -1.90 -1.18 13.15
CA MET A 93 -1.24 -0.08 13.85
C MET A 93 -0.34 -0.65 14.94
N ASN A 94 0.78 0.02 15.17
CA ASN A 94 1.68 -0.36 16.23
C ASN A 94 1.31 0.33 17.56
N LYS A 95 2.01 -0.04 18.62
CA LYS A 95 1.78 0.49 19.97
C LYS A 95 1.89 2.02 20.05
N ARG A 96 2.80 2.63 19.30
CA ARG A 96 2.98 4.09 19.26
C ARG A 96 1.74 4.80 18.68
N ALA A 97 1.14 4.23 17.64
CA ALA A 97 -0.12 4.72 17.07
C ALA A 97 -1.31 4.49 18.02
N GLU A 98 -1.37 3.34 18.71
CA GLU A 98 -2.38 3.06 19.74
C GLU A 98 -2.32 4.05 20.91
N GLU A 99 -1.13 4.36 21.40
CA GLU A 99 -0.92 5.36 22.46
C GLU A 99 -1.40 6.74 22.04
N LYS A 100 -1.13 7.13 20.79
CA LYS A 100 -1.62 8.39 20.22
C LYS A 100 -3.15 8.40 20.11
N LEU A 101 -3.76 7.32 19.64
CA LEU A 101 -5.21 7.15 19.58
C LEU A 101 -5.82 7.26 20.98
N SER A 102 -5.27 6.57 21.96
CA SER A 102 -5.78 6.56 23.35
C SER A 102 -5.63 7.90 24.05
N SER A 103 -4.65 8.73 23.68
CA SER A 103 -4.45 10.08 24.19
C SER A 103 -5.42 11.12 23.62
N ARG A 104 -6.27 10.74 22.68
CA ARG A 104 -7.20 11.64 22.02
C ARG A 104 -8.24 12.19 23.00
N LYS A 105 -8.39 13.52 23.02
CA LYS A 105 -9.36 14.22 23.91
C LYS A 105 -10.69 14.51 23.23
N THR A 106 -10.75 14.43 21.91
CA THR A 106 -11.95 14.74 21.12
C THR A 106 -12.58 13.45 20.59
N LYS A 107 -13.92 13.42 20.53
CA LYS A 107 -14.65 12.30 19.94
C LYS A 107 -14.31 12.14 18.46
N VAL A 108 -14.17 10.89 18.00
CA VAL A 108 -14.06 10.60 16.57
C VAL A 108 -15.38 10.94 15.88
N PRO A 109 -15.38 11.73 14.80
CA PRO A 109 -16.62 12.19 14.17
C PRO A 109 -17.38 11.09 13.43
N ASN A 110 -16.69 10.02 13.03
CA ASN A 110 -17.29 8.89 12.33
C ASN A 110 -17.27 7.65 13.22
N TRP A 111 -18.45 7.24 13.69
CA TRP A 111 -18.58 6.05 14.54
C TRP A 111 -18.05 4.77 13.88
N TYR A 112 -18.34 4.56 12.60
CA TYR A 112 -17.96 3.32 11.90
C TYR A 112 -16.44 3.18 11.73
N LEU A 113 -15.72 4.29 11.58
CA LEU A 113 -14.27 4.32 11.42
C LEU A 113 -13.52 4.63 12.73
N ASP A 114 -14.21 4.57 13.88
CA ASP A 114 -13.57 4.76 15.18
C ASP A 114 -12.77 3.50 15.55
N LEU A 115 -11.45 3.57 15.37
CA LEU A 115 -10.54 2.46 15.68
C LEU A 115 -10.59 2.02 17.14
N SER A 116 -10.95 2.91 18.06
CA SER A 116 -11.09 2.54 19.49
C SER A 116 -12.29 1.63 19.72
N LEU A 117 -13.38 1.83 18.97
CA LEU A 117 -14.55 0.96 18.99
C LEU A 117 -14.32 -0.34 18.23
N LEU A 118 -13.65 -0.25 17.07
CA LEU A 118 -13.28 -1.43 16.28
C LEU A 118 -12.35 -2.35 17.06
N ASN A 119 -11.38 -1.80 17.79
CA ASN A 119 -10.47 -2.58 18.61
C ASN A 119 -11.20 -3.35 19.73
N LYS A 120 -12.24 -2.79 20.33
CA LYS A 120 -13.10 -3.49 21.31
C LYS A 120 -13.92 -4.61 20.66
N TYR A 121 -14.34 -4.42 19.41
CA TYR A 121 -15.12 -5.43 18.67
C TYR A 121 -14.26 -6.61 18.23
N TRP A 122 -13.08 -6.36 17.68
CA TRP A 122 -12.15 -7.40 17.21
C TRP A 122 -11.21 -7.92 18.29
N GLY A 123 -11.06 -7.19 19.39
CA GLY A 123 -10.22 -7.56 20.52
C GLY A 123 -10.90 -8.51 21.51
N SER A 124 -10.34 -8.58 22.74
CA SER A 124 -10.81 -9.44 23.83
C SER A 124 -12.20 -9.08 24.35
N ASP A 125 -12.57 -7.80 24.28
CA ASP A 125 -13.80 -7.27 24.88
C ASP A 125 -15.06 -7.74 24.17
N ARG A 126 -14.95 -8.10 22.89
CA ARG A 126 -16.03 -8.61 22.03
C ARG A 126 -17.33 -7.75 22.06
N VAL A 127 -17.15 -6.46 22.18
CA VAL A 127 -18.28 -5.50 22.16
C VAL A 127 -18.80 -5.37 20.74
N TYR A 128 -20.09 -5.65 20.52
CA TYR A 128 -20.69 -5.54 19.18
C TYR A 128 -20.56 -4.12 18.63
N HIS A 129 -20.10 -4.02 17.40
CA HIS A 129 -19.97 -2.76 16.67
C HIS A 129 -20.78 -2.81 15.35
N HIS A 130 -20.54 -3.77 14.49
CA HIS A 130 -21.25 -3.92 13.22
C HIS A 130 -21.33 -5.40 12.83
N THR A 131 -22.22 -5.73 11.88
CA THR A 131 -22.24 -7.08 11.32
C THR A 131 -21.09 -7.27 10.36
N ALA A 132 -20.15 -8.15 10.70
CA ALA A 132 -19.03 -8.46 9.84
C ALA A 132 -19.49 -9.12 8.52
N PRO A 133 -18.88 -8.78 7.37
CA PRO A 133 -19.22 -9.35 6.08
C PRO A 133 -18.64 -10.78 5.98
N VAL A 134 -19.38 -11.76 6.48
CA VAL A 134 -18.93 -13.15 6.68
C VAL A 134 -18.36 -13.77 5.39
N ASN A 135 -19.04 -13.59 4.25
CA ASN A 135 -18.58 -14.14 2.97
C ASN A 135 -17.22 -13.55 2.56
N MET A 136 -16.99 -12.27 2.82
CA MET A 136 -15.70 -11.63 2.54
C MET A 136 -14.60 -12.13 3.47
N ASN A 137 -14.93 -12.45 4.72
CA ASN A 137 -13.98 -13.05 5.65
C ASN A 137 -13.55 -14.46 5.19
N PHE A 138 -14.44 -15.26 4.64
CA PHE A 138 -14.06 -16.54 4.03
C PHE A 138 -13.17 -16.33 2.79
N ALA A 139 -13.51 -15.35 1.95
CA ALA A 139 -12.72 -15.05 0.76
C ALA A 139 -11.29 -14.61 1.11
N ILE A 140 -11.12 -13.67 2.06
CA ILE A 140 -9.79 -13.20 2.46
C ILE A 140 -8.98 -14.29 3.16
N ARG A 141 -9.63 -15.14 3.96
CA ARG A 141 -8.98 -16.33 4.56
C ARG A 141 -8.39 -17.23 3.48
N GLU A 142 -9.12 -17.46 2.39
CA GLU A 142 -8.65 -18.29 1.28
C GLU A 142 -7.50 -17.62 0.52
N GLY A 143 -7.60 -16.32 0.21
CA GLY A 143 -6.51 -15.57 -0.40
C GLY A 143 -5.23 -15.64 0.43
N LEU A 144 -5.33 -15.41 1.73
CA LEU A 144 -4.19 -15.51 2.66
C LEU A 144 -3.63 -16.94 2.72
N ARG A 145 -4.49 -17.95 2.67
CA ARG A 145 -4.06 -19.36 2.63
C ARG A 145 -3.25 -19.67 1.36
N LEU A 146 -3.68 -19.16 0.21
CA LEU A 146 -2.95 -19.36 -1.05
C LEU A 146 -1.58 -18.68 -1.00
N ILE A 147 -1.49 -17.45 -0.53
CA ILE A 147 -0.23 -16.72 -0.35
C ILE A 147 0.70 -17.47 0.63
N ALA A 148 0.16 -17.94 1.76
CA ALA A 148 0.94 -18.69 2.74
C ALA A 148 1.47 -20.02 2.18
N ASN A 149 0.68 -20.71 1.36
CA ASN A 149 1.10 -21.97 0.72
C ASN A 149 2.19 -21.75 -0.35
N GLU A 150 2.11 -20.67 -1.13
CA GLU A 150 3.13 -20.30 -2.10
C GLU A 150 4.40 -19.81 -1.40
N GLY A 151 4.25 -19.14 -0.28
CA GLY A 151 5.30 -18.41 0.43
C GLY A 151 5.41 -16.98 -0.07
N LEU A 152 5.41 -16.02 0.85
CA LEU A 152 5.33 -14.59 0.54
C LEU A 152 6.47 -14.12 -0.38
N GLU A 153 7.69 -14.52 -0.10
CA GLU A 153 8.85 -14.22 -0.95
C GLU A 153 8.73 -14.81 -2.37
N ASN A 154 8.15 -16.01 -2.50
CA ASN A 154 7.92 -16.63 -3.81
C ASN A 154 6.87 -15.84 -4.61
N VAL A 155 5.83 -15.31 -3.96
CA VAL A 155 4.86 -14.42 -4.60
C VAL A 155 5.54 -13.17 -5.13
N TRP A 156 6.38 -12.50 -4.33
CA TRP A 156 7.13 -11.31 -4.75
C TRP A 156 8.05 -11.61 -5.93
N ASN A 157 8.81 -12.71 -5.85
CA ASN A 157 9.71 -13.14 -6.92
C ASN A 157 8.97 -13.46 -8.23
N ARG A 158 7.78 -14.07 -8.12
CA ARG A 158 6.92 -14.37 -9.28
C ARG A 158 6.44 -13.09 -9.95
N HIS A 159 5.98 -12.10 -9.19
CA HIS A 159 5.59 -10.80 -9.72
C HIS A 159 6.75 -10.09 -10.40
N ASN A 160 7.90 -10.00 -9.76
CA ASN A 160 9.13 -9.41 -10.34
C ASN A 160 9.56 -10.10 -11.63
N THR A 161 9.55 -11.44 -11.65
CA THR A 161 9.96 -12.21 -12.83
C THR A 161 9.02 -11.96 -14.00
N ASN A 162 7.71 -11.96 -13.76
CA ASN A 162 6.71 -11.71 -14.79
C ASN A 162 6.77 -10.27 -15.31
N ALA A 163 6.95 -9.30 -14.41
CA ALA A 163 7.11 -7.89 -14.77
C ALA A 163 8.31 -7.67 -15.68
N LYS A 164 9.48 -8.20 -15.32
CA LYS A 164 10.70 -8.09 -16.15
C LYS A 164 10.51 -8.69 -17.55
N LYS A 165 9.84 -9.83 -17.66
CA LYS A 165 9.51 -10.43 -18.97
C LYS A 165 8.60 -9.52 -19.79
N LEU A 166 7.58 -8.92 -19.17
CA LEU A 166 6.68 -7.99 -19.83
C LEU A 166 7.43 -6.74 -20.29
N TRP A 167 8.22 -6.11 -19.41
CA TRP A 167 8.98 -4.91 -19.73
C TRP A 167 9.92 -5.13 -20.90
N ASN A 168 10.72 -6.19 -20.87
CA ASN A 168 11.62 -6.55 -21.97
C ASN A 168 10.88 -6.79 -23.29
N GLY A 169 9.70 -7.44 -23.23
CA GLY A 169 8.85 -7.64 -24.39
C GLY A 169 8.31 -6.32 -24.98
N LEU A 170 7.83 -5.42 -24.13
CA LEU A 170 7.34 -4.11 -24.54
C LEU A 170 8.46 -3.24 -25.14
N GLU A 171 9.61 -3.19 -24.49
CA GLU A 171 10.78 -2.44 -24.99
C GLU A 171 11.31 -3.02 -26.33
N SER A 172 11.29 -4.35 -26.50
CA SER A 172 11.66 -4.98 -27.77
C SER A 172 10.69 -4.64 -28.94
N LEU A 173 9.47 -4.27 -28.62
CA LEU A 173 8.47 -3.75 -29.59
C LEU A 173 8.61 -2.24 -29.82
N GLY A 174 9.62 -1.59 -29.24
CA GLY A 174 9.83 -0.14 -29.36
C GLY A 174 8.90 0.70 -28.49
N MET A 175 8.25 0.11 -27.49
CA MET A 175 7.43 0.85 -26.54
C MET A 175 8.29 1.44 -25.41
N GLU A 176 7.97 2.66 -25.02
CA GLU A 176 8.64 3.35 -23.91
C GLU A 176 7.82 3.16 -22.62
N LEU A 177 8.43 2.64 -21.57
CA LEU A 177 7.81 2.56 -20.27
C LEU A 177 7.82 3.93 -19.60
N HIS A 178 6.71 4.28 -18.93
CA HIS A 178 6.53 5.62 -18.35
C HIS A 178 7.43 5.87 -17.15
N VAL A 179 7.64 4.84 -16.32
CA VAL A 179 8.42 4.92 -15.07
C VAL A 179 9.83 4.44 -15.30
N SER A 180 10.81 5.14 -14.69
CA SER A 180 12.22 4.70 -14.70
C SER A 180 12.39 3.32 -14.07
N GLU A 181 13.40 2.56 -14.51
CA GLU A 181 13.59 1.16 -14.11
C GLU A 181 13.65 0.98 -12.59
N ASP A 182 14.30 1.90 -11.87
CA ASP A 182 14.51 1.83 -10.42
C ASP A 182 13.21 1.95 -9.61
N TYR A 183 12.14 2.52 -10.20
CA TYR A 183 10.88 2.79 -9.52
C TYR A 183 9.67 2.10 -10.16
N ARG A 184 9.90 1.18 -11.12
CA ARG A 184 8.82 0.44 -11.77
C ARG A 184 8.10 -0.48 -10.80
N LEU A 185 6.78 -0.35 -10.75
CA LEU A 185 5.92 -1.20 -9.95
C LEU A 185 5.74 -2.57 -10.61
N PRO A 186 6.18 -3.70 -10.02
CA PRO A 186 6.10 -5.01 -10.65
C PRO A 186 4.67 -5.50 -10.91
N THR A 187 3.69 -4.98 -10.19
CA THR A 187 2.29 -5.42 -10.30
C THR A 187 1.47 -4.58 -11.27
N LEU A 188 2.04 -3.49 -11.81
CA LEU A 188 1.37 -2.61 -12.75
C LEU A 188 2.39 -1.94 -13.67
N THR A 189 2.16 -2.04 -14.98
CA THR A 189 3.03 -1.45 -15.99
C THR A 189 2.30 -0.33 -16.72
N THR A 190 2.92 0.83 -16.80
CA THR A 190 2.46 1.98 -17.58
C THR A 190 3.37 2.20 -18.77
N VAL A 191 2.76 2.39 -19.94
CA VAL A 191 3.44 2.54 -21.21
C VAL A 191 3.06 3.90 -21.81
N LYS A 192 4.03 4.62 -22.37
CA LYS A 192 3.74 5.84 -23.15
C LYS A 192 3.08 5.46 -24.47
N ILE A 193 2.04 6.17 -24.82
CA ILE A 193 1.39 5.98 -26.13
C ILE A 193 2.33 6.54 -27.21
N PRO A 194 2.73 5.74 -28.21
CA PRO A 194 3.58 6.23 -29.29
C PRO A 194 2.91 7.42 -30.03
N PRO A 195 3.67 8.45 -30.43
CA PRO A 195 3.10 9.66 -31.06
C PRO A 195 2.28 9.40 -32.33
N ALA A 196 2.52 8.28 -33.02
CA ALA A 196 1.80 7.89 -34.23
C ALA A 196 0.47 7.18 -33.93
N VAL A 197 0.14 6.92 -32.66
CA VAL A 197 -1.07 6.18 -32.25
C VAL A 197 -2.09 7.16 -31.67
N ASP A 198 -3.31 7.15 -32.21
CA ASP A 198 -4.46 7.80 -31.58
C ASP A 198 -4.90 6.96 -30.35
N GLY A 199 -4.45 7.37 -29.16
CA GLY A 199 -4.75 6.67 -27.93
C GLY A 199 -6.23 6.66 -27.54
N ASP A 200 -6.99 7.66 -27.95
CA ASP A 200 -8.44 7.71 -27.68
C ASP A 200 -9.21 6.84 -28.67
N GLY A 201 -8.81 6.84 -29.96
CA GLY A 201 -9.33 5.90 -30.95
C GLY A 201 -9.05 4.44 -30.56
N PHE A 202 -7.85 4.14 -30.09
CA PHE A 202 -7.48 2.77 -29.65
C PHE A 202 -8.29 2.26 -28.46
N ARG A 203 -8.65 3.13 -27.51
CA ARG A 203 -9.48 2.76 -26.35
C ARG A 203 -10.93 2.48 -26.67
N ASN A 204 -11.43 2.96 -27.82
CA ASN A 204 -12.82 2.83 -28.24
C ASN A 204 -13.07 1.62 -29.14
N HIS A 205 -12.05 0.81 -29.41
CA HIS A 205 -12.11 -0.45 -30.15
C HIS A 205 -11.87 -1.63 -29.22
#